data_a52b092ca79cf91b086399f2a31f6691
#
_entry.id   a52b092ca79cf91b086399f2a31f6691
#
_cell.length_a   1.000
_cell.length_b   1.000
_cell.length_c   1.000
_cell.angle_alpha   90.00
_cell.angle_beta   90.00
_cell.angle_gamma   90.00
#
_symmetry.space_group_name_H-M   'P 1'
#
loop_
_entity.id
_entity.type
_entity.pdbx_description
1 polymer ?
#
loop_
_entity_poly.entity_id
_entity_poly.type
_entity_poly.pdbx_seq_one_letter_code
_entity_poly.pdbx_strand_id
1 'polypeptide(L)'
;VGSEMCIRDSATMRELGEQLIDVHSQHQNLLLSKEDFQLNVVDIMARDKVQVADYKASYDEFRAAIRQLDELREQISRNRDNEDFLRFQQKELSEAQLLPDEQEELEQKAETMSHAEDIKRVLHETDACLSGDEGGVVSQTRQIASQLHGIEDVFPEARSLAERLDNCFIEMKDISQDVAARMDDVEFDPALMDEVTSRLDTIYSLQQKYHVSNNSQLLEKLADIDALLSNIDNGDVELHALEERVESLREVCHKKADVLTSLRRKAAVLVEDDISKLLVPLGIPKVRFKVDISAGELSATGIDKVVFLFSANSSTEMSPVSQVASGGEIARVMLSLKAMISKAIGLPTIIFDEIDTGVSGRVAEQMAHIMRDMGDAHRQVICITHLPQIAAAGTNHYKVAKAETAEGTVSTMTHLTHEQRVAEIAQMLSGSDISQAAIDNARSLLEA
;
A
#
# COMPACT_ATOMS: atom_id res chain seq x y z
N VAL A 1 -29.82 16.34 -4.03
CA VAL A 1 -29.01 16.36 -2.78
C VAL A 1 -27.59 15.88 -3.03
N GLY A 2 -27.32 15.00 -4.00
CA GLY A 2 -25.97 14.50 -4.32
C GLY A 2 -25.11 15.45 -5.17
N SER A 3 -25.70 16.32 -5.99
CA SER A 3 -24.94 17.19 -6.90
C SER A 3 -24.40 18.45 -6.23
N GLU A 4 -25.05 18.97 -5.22
CA GLU A 4 -24.57 20.17 -4.48
C GLU A 4 -23.38 19.88 -3.58
N MET A 5 -23.22 18.65 -3.11
CA MET A 5 -22.09 18.26 -2.26
C MET A 5 -20.79 18.06 -3.08
N CYS A 6 -20.88 17.61 -4.33
CA CYS A 6 -19.74 17.50 -5.25
C CYS A 6 -19.26 18.86 -5.77
N ILE A 7 -20.17 19.86 -5.91
CA ILE A 7 -19.82 21.22 -6.36
C ILE A 7 -19.13 22.02 -5.24
N ARG A 8 -19.31 21.64 -3.97
CA ARG A 8 -18.63 22.26 -2.81
C ARG A 8 -17.25 21.66 -2.48
N ASP A 9 -16.83 20.61 -3.18
CA ASP A 9 -15.47 20.11 -3.00
C ASP A 9 -14.48 21.14 -3.57
N SER A 10 -13.82 21.86 -2.66
CA SER A 10 -12.90 22.95 -2.99
C SER A 10 -11.73 22.49 -3.87
N ALA A 11 -11.37 21.21 -3.85
CA ALA A 11 -10.32 20.61 -4.67
C ALA A 11 -10.78 20.49 -6.13
N THR A 12 -11.96 19.95 -6.38
CA THR A 12 -12.53 19.81 -7.73
C THR A 12 -12.81 21.16 -8.37
N MET A 13 -13.31 22.15 -7.60
CA MET A 13 -13.52 23.51 -8.10
C MET A 13 -12.20 24.21 -8.41
N ARG A 14 -11.17 23.97 -7.63
CA ARG A 14 -9.83 24.49 -7.89
C ARG A 14 -9.25 23.89 -9.19
N GLU A 15 -9.31 22.59 -9.35
CA GLU A 15 -8.84 21.88 -10.55
C GLU A 15 -9.57 22.35 -11.81
N LEU A 16 -10.89 22.52 -11.74
CA LEU A 16 -11.66 23.08 -12.83
C LEU A 16 -11.26 24.54 -13.12
N GLY A 17 -11.08 25.35 -12.07
CA GLY A 17 -10.65 26.74 -12.19
C GLY A 17 -9.29 26.86 -12.87
N GLU A 18 -8.34 26.01 -12.51
CA GLU A 18 -6.99 25.97 -13.12
C GLU A 18 -7.00 25.57 -14.61
N GLN A 19 -8.03 24.83 -15.05
CA GLN A 19 -8.21 24.51 -16.48
C GLN A 19 -8.89 25.62 -17.29
N LEU A 20 -9.60 26.53 -16.63
CA LEU A 20 -10.37 27.59 -17.30
C LEU A 20 -9.71 28.95 -17.24
N ILE A 21 -9.03 29.27 -16.15
CA ILE A 21 -8.53 30.60 -15.86
C ILE A 21 -7.11 30.51 -15.30
N ASP A 22 -6.19 31.23 -15.92
CA ASP A 22 -4.86 31.46 -15.39
C ASP A 22 -4.75 32.92 -14.89
N VAL A 23 -4.57 33.09 -13.58
CA VAL A 23 -4.44 34.42 -12.97
C VAL A 23 -2.97 34.68 -12.68
N HIS A 24 -2.40 35.69 -13.31
CA HIS A 24 -1.04 36.13 -13.03
C HIS A 24 -1.07 37.38 -12.13
N SER A 25 -0.52 37.25 -10.90
CA SER A 25 -0.32 38.33 -9.95
C SER A 25 1.12 38.33 -9.44
N GLN A 26 1.52 39.39 -8.70
CA GLN A 26 2.87 39.46 -8.10
C GLN A 26 3.22 38.25 -7.23
N HIS A 27 2.23 37.59 -6.60
CA HIS A 27 2.45 36.40 -5.79
C HIS A 27 2.77 35.16 -6.64
N GLN A 28 2.41 35.15 -7.91
CA GLN A 28 2.70 34.02 -8.82
C GLN A 28 4.15 34.01 -9.33
N ASN A 29 4.92 35.08 -9.12
CA ASN A 29 6.36 35.04 -9.36
C ASN A 29 7.07 33.94 -8.55
N LEU A 30 6.45 33.52 -7.41
CA LEU A 30 6.89 32.35 -6.63
C LEU A 30 6.75 31.02 -7.38
N LEU A 31 5.90 30.94 -8.41
CA LEU A 31 5.78 29.73 -9.22
C LEU A 31 7.06 29.44 -10.01
N LEU A 32 7.79 30.48 -10.41
CA LEU A 32 9.08 30.33 -11.07
C LEU A 32 10.13 29.63 -10.19
N SER A 33 9.95 29.64 -8.88
CA SER A 33 10.85 28.94 -7.98
C SER A 33 10.51 27.44 -7.81
N LYS A 34 9.34 26.99 -8.30
CA LYS A 34 8.93 25.61 -8.20
C LYS A 34 9.49 24.79 -9.37
N GLU A 35 10.26 23.77 -9.06
CA GLU A 35 10.84 22.84 -10.05
C GLU A 35 9.75 22.22 -10.95
N ASP A 36 8.61 21.83 -10.36
CA ASP A 36 7.48 21.25 -11.10
C ASP A 36 6.91 22.19 -12.16
N PHE A 37 6.86 23.51 -11.88
CA PHE A 37 6.41 24.48 -12.86
C PHE A 37 7.37 24.56 -14.04
N GLN A 38 8.67 24.64 -13.77
CA GLN A 38 9.71 24.75 -14.80
C GLN A 38 9.75 23.49 -15.67
N LEU A 39 9.65 22.31 -15.06
CA LEU A 39 9.52 21.04 -15.77
C LEU A 39 8.28 21.02 -16.67
N ASN A 40 7.12 21.42 -16.14
CA ASN A 40 5.87 21.45 -16.90
C ASN A 40 5.96 22.40 -18.12
N VAL A 41 6.64 23.55 -18.01
CA VAL A 41 6.89 24.45 -19.15
C VAL A 41 7.65 23.71 -20.26
N VAL A 42 8.69 22.96 -19.89
CA VAL A 42 9.50 22.20 -20.86
C VAL A 42 8.67 21.08 -21.50
N ASP A 43 7.88 20.34 -20.72
CA ASP A 43 7.01 19.26 -21.22
C ASP A 43 5.93 19.77 -22.16
N ILE A 44 5.34 20.94 -21.87
CA ILE A 44 4.39 21.60 -22.78
C ILE A 44 5.06 21.91 -24.15
N MET A 45 6.26 22.42 -24.10
CA MET A 45 7.01 22.75 -25.31
C MET A 45 7.53 21.51 -26.04
N ALA A 46 7.84 20.45 -25.34
CA ALA A 46 8.20 19.15 -25.88
C ALA A 46 7.03 18.44 -26.56
N ARG A 47 5.79 18.77 -26.20
CA ARG A 47 4.55 18.13 -26.66
C ARG A 47 4.55 16.61 -26.37
N ASP A 48 5.12 16.22 -25.24
CA ASP A 48 5.41 14.83 -24.87
C ASP A 48 4.35 14.20 -23.95
N LYS A 49 3.13 14.74 -23.92
CA LYS A 49 2.03 14.26 -23.05
C LYS A 49 1.84 12.74 -23.10
N VAL A 50 1.99 12.14 -24.29
CA VAL A 50 1.82 10.69 -24.47
C VAL A 50 2.96 9.95 -23.79
N GLN A 51 4.19 10.41 -23.95
CA GLN A 51 5.38 9.80 -23.36
C GLN A 51 5.40 9.96 -21.83
N VAL A 52 4.99 11.13 -21.34
CA VAL A 52 4.82 11.38 -19.89
C VAL A 52 3.77 10.44 -19.29
N ALA A 53 2.62 10.26 -19.98
CA ALA A 53 1.58 9.33 -19.52
C ALA A 53 2.06 7.87 -19.53
N ASP A 54 2.78 7.47 -20.59
CA ASP A 54 3.34 6.12 -20.70
C ASP A 54 4.42 5.85 -19.64
N TYR A 55 5.29 6.81 -19.38
CA TYR A 55 6.26 6.73 -18.29
C TYR A 55 5.56 6.61 -16.93
N LYS A 56 4.57 7.48 -16.68
CA LYS A 56 3.84 7.50 -15.42
C LYS A 56 3.17 6.16 -15.13
N ALA A 57 2.54 5.54 -16.13
CA ALA A 57 1.94 4.21 -15.98
C ALA A 57 2.97 3.17 -15.52
N SER A 58 4.16 3.15 -16.14
CA SER A 58 5.24 2.24 -15.75
C SER A 58 5.81 2.55 -14.36
N TYR A 59 5.90 3.83 -14.00
CA TYR A 59 6.33 4.25 -12.67
C TYR A 59 5.33 3.83 -11.58
N ASP A 60 4.03 3.94 -11.85
CA ASP A 60 2.98 3.51 -10.93
C ASP A 60 3.02 1.98 -10.71
N GLU A 61 3.28 1.20 -11.77
CA GLU A 61 3.51 -0.26 -11.66
C GLU A 61 4.77 -0.57 -10.84
N PHE A 62 5.87 0.13 -11.10
CA PHE A 62 7.11 0.00 -10.32
C PHE A 62 6.89 0.30 -8.84
N ARG A 63 6.18 1.39 -8.52
CA ARG A 63 5.85 1.75 -7.13
C ARG A 63 4.92 0.74 -6.45
N ALA A 64 3.99 0.15 -7.21
CA ALA A 64 3.14 -0.92 -6.71
C ALA A 64 3.95 -2.19 -6.38
N ALA A 65 4.88 -2.57 -7.26
CA ALA A 65 5.76 -3.72 -7.04
C ALA A 65 6.70 -3.52 -5.82
N ILE A 66 7.24 -2.31 -5.62
CA ILE A 66 8.05 -2.00 -4.42
C ILE A 66 7.21 -2.18 -3.15
N ARG A 67 5.97 -1.67 -3.12
CA ARG A 67 5.11 -1.84 -1.94
C ARG A 67 4.83 -3.31 -1.64
N GLN A 68 4.55 -4.11 -2.67
CA GLN A 68 4.36 -5.55 -2.51
C GLN A 68 5.62 -6.24 -1.96
N LEU A 69 6.80 -5.83 -2.45
CA LEU A 69 8.08 -6.34 -1.97
C LEU A 69 8.33 -6.00 -0.49
N ASP A 70 8.05 -4.76 -0.09
CA ASP A 70 8.24 -4.33 1.29
C ASP A 70 7.25 -5.04 2.24
N GLU A 71 5.98 -5.22 1.83
CA GLU A 71 4.97 -5.98 2.58
C GLU A 71 5.37 -7.44 2.75
N LEU A 72 5.85 -8.08 1.67
CA LEU A 72 6.31 -9.48 1.71
C LEU A 72 7.55 -9.64 2.61
N ARG A 73 8.51 -8.72 2.52
CA ARG A 73 9.70 -8.71 3.39
C ARG A 73 9.33 -8.60 4.86
N GLU A 74 8.37 -7.76 5.17
CA GLU A 74 7.89 -7.60 6.55
C GLU A 74 7.19 -8.86 7.06
N GLN A 75 6.39 -9.52 6.22
CA GLN A 75 5.75 -10.80 6.55
C GLN A 75 6.77 -11.91 6.79
N ILE A 76 7.76 -12.06 5.89
CA ILE A 76 8.83 -13.04 6.03
C ILE A 76 9.65 -12.77 7.31
N SER A 77 9.98 -11.51 7.59
CA SER A 77 10.72 -11.15 8.80
C SER A 77 9.99 -11.55 10.08
N ARG A 78 8.67 -11.27 10.15
CA ARG A 78 7.83 -11.68 11.30
C ARG A 78 7.75 -13.20 11.46
N ASN A 79 7.72 -13.92 10.34
CA ASN A 79 7.66 -15.39 10.36
C ASN A 79 9.01 -16.00 10.76
N ARG A 80 10.14 -15.43 10.34
CA ARG A 80 11.49 -15.88 10.69
C ARG A 80 11.79 -15.78 12.19
N ASP A 81 11.26 -14.79 12.89
CA ASP A 81 11.45 -14.66 14.33
C ASP A 81 10.97 -15.90 15.12
N ASN A 82 10.05 -16.65 14.54
CA ASN A 82 9.50 -17.89 15.12
C ASN A 82 10.01 -19.17 14.43
N GLU A 83 10.78 -19.08 13.34
CA GLU A 83 11.14 -20.24 12.51
C GLU A 83 11.95 -21.27 13.30
N ASP A 84 12.97 -20.85 14.03
CA ASP A 84 13.82 -21.74 14.82
C ASP A 84 12.98 -22.50 15.87
N PHE A 85 12.01 -21.83 16.47
CA PHE A 85 11.12 -22.44 17.43
C PHE A 85 10.16 -23.43 16.76
N LEU A 86 9.60 -23.10 15.62
CA LEU A 86 8.73 -23.99 14.84
C LEU A 86 9.50 -25.23 14.36
N ARG A 87 10.73 -25.07 13.86
CA ARG A 87 11.59 -26.19 13.45
C ARG A 87 11.95 -27.10 14.63
N PHE A 88 12.21 -26.53 15.79
CA PHE A 88 12.42 -27.30 17.03
C PHE A 88 11.18 -28.13 17.39
N GLN A 89 9.99 -27.52 17.38
CA GLN A 89 8.73 -28.20 17.66
C GLN A 89 8.42 -29.31 16.63
N GLN A 90 8.62 -29.02 15.34
CA GLN A 90 8.46 -29.99 14.26
C GLN A 90 9.34 -31.23 14.50
N LYS A 91 10.61 -31.01 14.78
CA LYS A 91 11.58 -32.07 15.02
C LYS A 91 11.15 -32.93 16.22
N GLU A 92 10.80 -32.33 17.33
CA GLU A 92 10.39 -33.02 18.56
C GLU A 92 9.15 -33.89 18.31
N LEU A 93 8.11 -33.34 17.67
CA LEU A 93 6.87 -34.08 17.39
C LEU A 93 7.06 -35.17 16.33
N SER A 94 7.91 -34.90 15.32
CA SER A 94 8.24 -35.90 14.29
C SER A 94 9.07 -37.07 14.84
N GLU A 95 10.06 -36.78 15.71
CA GLU A 95 10.88 -37.80 16.36
C GLU A 95 10.06 -38.67 17.32
N ALA A 96 9.00 -38.14 17.88
CA ALA A 96 8.09 -38.87 18.73
C ALA A 96 7.32 -40.00 18.02
N GLN A 97 7.18 -39.96 16.69
CA GLN A 97 6.52 -40.96 15.85
C GLN A 97 5.15 -41.39 16.38
N LEU A 98 4.30 -40.42 16.71
CA LEU A 98 2.99 -40.63 17.30
C LEU A 98 2.02 -41.30 16.31
N LEU A 99 1.22 -42.24 16.77
CA LEU A 99 0.10 -42.85 16.03
C LEU A 99 -1.26 -42.38 16.61
N PRO A 100 -2.30 -42.27 15.79
CA PRO A 100 -3.58 -41.71 16.22
C PRO A 100 -4.20 -42.37 17.43
N ASP A 101 -4.27 -43.70 17.47
CA ASP A 101 -4.98 -44.48 18.48
C ASP A 101 -4.02 -45.14 19.49
N GLU A 102 -2.71 -44.89 19.37
CA GLU A 102 -1.65 -45.51 20.17
C GLU A 102 -1.86 -45.32 21.69
N GLN A 103 -2.32 -44.14 22.10
CA GLN A 103 -2.52 -43.81 23.51
C GLN A 103 -3.57 -44.72 24.14
N GLU A 104 -4.74 -44.88 23.52
CA GLU A 104 -5.84 -45.67 24.06
C GLU A 104 -5.46 -47.15 24.13
N GLU A 105 -4.76 -47.67 23.14
CA GLU A 105 -4.24 -49.04 23.12
C GLU A 105 -3.24 -49.28 24.24
N LEU A 106 -2.30 -48.34 24.47
CA LEU A 106 -1.30 -48.45 25.52
C LEU A 106 -1.91 -48.30 26.92
N GLU A 107 -2.87 -47.37 27.09
CA GLU A 107 -3.60 -47.22 28.37
C GLU A 107 -4.35 -48.48 28.73
N GLN A 108 -5.09 -49.11 27.80
CA GLN A 108 -5.79 -50.37 28.02
C GLN A 108 -4.83 -51.51 28.34
N LYS A 109 -3.68 -51.56 27.65
CA LYS A 109 -2.64 -52.55 27.90
C LYS A 109 -2.01 -52.37 29.27
N ALA A 110 -1.69 -51.13 29.65
CA ALA A 110 -1.13 -50.81 30.97
C ALA A 110 -2.11 -51.17 32.11
N GLU A 111 -3.40 -50.87 31.96
CA GLU A 111 -4.44 -51.21 32.92
C GLU A 111 -4.54 -52.73 33.09
N THR A 112 -4.61 -53.49 32.01
CA THR A 112 -4.64 -54.97 32.07
C THR A 112 -3.39 -55.52 32.74
N MET A 113 -2.21 -55.01 32.42
CA MET A 113 -0.94 -55.46 33.00
C MET A 113 -0.80 -55.07 34.47
N SER A 114 -1.27 -53.88 34.88
CA SER A 114 -1.23 -53.45 36.29
C SER A 114 -2.05 -54.34 37.22
N HIS A 115 -3.12 -54.94 36.69
CA HIS A 115 -3.98 -55.86 37.41
C HIS A 115 -3.60 -57.34 37.22
N ALA A 116 -2.62 -57.63 36.38
CA ALA A 116 -2.25 -59.01 36.03
C ALA A 116 -1.83 -59.83 37.24
N GLU A 117 -1.14 -59.25 38.25
CA GLU A 117 -0.73 -59.90 39.42
C GLU A 117 -1.94 -60.26 40.31
N ASP A 118 -2.89 -59.32 40.49
CA ASP A 118 -4.13 -59.55 41.22
C ASP A 118 -5.02 -60.59 40.54
N ILE A 119 -5.15 -60.52 39.24
CA ILE A 119 -5.91 -61.46 38.41
C ILE A 119 -5.30 -62.87 38.58
N LYS A 120 -3.98 -63.00 38.40
CA LYS A 120 -3.25 -64.25 38.56
C LYS A 120 -3.45 -64.86 39.99
N ARG A 121 -3.32 -64.01 41.02
CA ARG A 121 -3.51 -64.43 42.43
C ARG A 121 -4.91 -64.97 42.61
N VAL A 122 -5.97 -64.26 42.18
CA VAL A 122 -7.36 -64.66 42.32
C VAL A 122 -7.66 -65.94 41.54
N LEU A 123 -7.16 -66.06 40.30
CA LEU A 123 -7.31 -67.26 39.48
C LEU A 123 -6.61 -68.48 40.14
N HIS A 124 -5.38 -68.25 40.64
CA HIS A 124 -4.63 -69.32 41.35
C HIS A 124 -5.35 -69.79 42.63
N GLU A 125 -5.84 -68.86 43.44
CA GLU A 125 -6.63 -69.19 44.65
C GLU A 125 -7.91 -69.95 44.30
N THR A 126 -8.56 -69.53 43.19
CA THR A 126 -9.77 -70.19 42.69
C THR A 126 -9.47 -71.60 42.18
N ASP A 127 -8.40 -71.78 41.39
CA ASP A 127 -7.97 -73.09 40.92
C ASP A 127 -7.58 -73.99 42.06
N ALA A 128 -6.78 -73.52 43.01
CA ALA A 128 -6.41 -74.27 44.19
C ALA A 128 -7.64 -74.74 45.06
N CYS A 129 -8.68 -73.92 45.12
CA CYS A 129 -9.92 -74.24 45.78
C CYS A 129 -10.73 -75.30 45.01
N LEU A 130 -10.80 -75.23 43.73
CA LEU A 130 -11.59 -76.13 42.85
C LEU A 130 -10.93 -77.47 42.66
N SER A 131 -9.60 -77.48 42.28
CA SER A 131 -8.85 -78.63 41.77
C SER A 131 -7.87 -79.25 42.83
N GLY A 132 -7.68 -78.68 44.00
CA GLY A 132 -6.68 -79.08 45.00
C GLY A 132 -6.66 -80.60 45.29
N ASP A 133 -5.43 -81.22 45.28
CA ASP A 133 -5.20 -82.67 45.37
C ASP A 133 -5.72 -83.36 46.63
N GLU A 134 -5.81 -82.62 47.75
CA GLU A 134 -6.32 -83.12 48.99
C GLU A 134 -7.53 -82.30 49.50
N GLY A 135 -8.68 -82.37 48.82
CA GLY A 135 -9.88 -81.75 49.25
C GLY A 135 -10.46 -80.65 48.44
N GLY A 136 -10.09 -80.52 47.10
CA GLY A 136 -10.72 -79.57 46.17
C GLY A 136 -12.23 -79.84 46.05
N VAL A 137 -12.96 -78.76 45.84
CA VAL A 137 -14.46 -78.79 45.82
C VAL A 137 -14.98 -79.78 44.79
N VAL A 138 -14.29 -79.90 43.61
CA VAL A 138 -14.62 -80.84 42.53
C VAL A 138 -14.51 -82.31 43.05
N SER A 139 -13.41 -82.63 43.71
CA SER A 139 -13.18 -83.96 44.23
C SER A 139 -14.12 -84.28 45.39
N GLN A 140 -14.35 -83.35 46.29
CA GLN A 140 -15.32 -83.51 47.42
C GLN A 140 -16.75 -83.68 46.91
N THR A 141 -17.19 -82.89 45.91
CA THR A 141 -18.55 -83.01 45.38
C THR A 141 -18.76 -84.36 44.73
N ARG A 142 -17.76 -84.94 44.03
CA ARG A 142 -17.78 -86.28 43.46
C ARG A 142 -17.86 -87.33 44.58
N GLN A 143 -17.06 -87.17 45.62
CA GLN A 143 -17.04 -88.14 46.75
C GLN A 143 -18.39 -88.14 47.46
N ILE A 144 -19.03 -87.00 47.74
CA ILE A 144 -20.33 -86.91 48.38
C ILE A 144 -21.41 -87.51 47.48
N ALA A 145 -21.38 -87.22 46.15
CA ALA A 145 -22.29 -87.80 45.16
C ALA A 145 -22.18 -89.37 45.19
N SER A 146 -20.95 -89.89 45.18
CA SER A 146 -20.68 -91.33 45.28
C SER A 146 -21.18 -91.97 46.59
N GLN A 147 -21.07 -91.30 47.72
CA GLN A 147 -21.60 -91.75 49.00
C GLN A 147 -23.14 -91.82 49.02
N LEU A 148 -23.78 -90.82 48.36
CA LEU A 148 -25.26 -90.81 48.23
C LEU A 148 -25.76 -91.96 47.33
N HIS A 149 -25.04 -92.22 46.20
CA HIS A 149 -25.28 -93.36 45.32
C HIS A 149 -25.16 -94.70 46.10
N GLY A 150 -24.19 -94.80 47.00
CA GLY A 150 -24.01 -95.99 47.85
C GLY A 150 -25.16 -96.34 48.75
N ILE A 151 -26.07 -95.45 49.08
CA ILE A 151 -27.23 -95.62 49.96
C ILE A 151 -28.59 -95.55 49.24
N GLU A 152 -28.65 -95.36 47.91
CA GLU A 152 -29.89 -95.17 47.16
C GLU A 152 -30.81 -96.39 47.14
N ASP A 153 -30.23 -97.58 47.29
CA ASP A 153 -31.02 -98.81 47.38
C ASP A 153 -31.80 -98.90 48.70
N VAL A 154 -31.29 -98.29 49.75
CA VAL A 154 -31.88 -98.31 51.10
C VAL A 154 -32.73 -97.08 51.39
N PHE A 155 -32.36 -95.93 50.76
CA PHE A 155 -33.01 -94.64 50.91
C PHE A 155 -33.21 -93.98 49.48
N PRO A 156 -34.35 -94.29 48.78
CA PRO A 156 -34.55 -93.89 47.40
C PRO A 156 -34.51 -92.38 47.12
N GLU A 157 -34.83 -91.57 48.14
CA GLU A 157 -34.76 -90.12 48.07
C GLU A 157 -33.32 -89.62 47.87
N ALA A 158 -32.30 -90.41 48.24
CA ALA A 158 -30.90 -90.10 48.03
C ALA A 158 -30.52 -89.97 46.53
N ARG A 159 -31.21 -90.70 45.65
CA ARG A 159 -30.95 -90.67 44.19
C ARG A 159 -31.06 -89.28 43.62
N SER A 160 -32.13 -88.57 43.91
CA SER A 160 -32.37 -87.22 43.41
C SER A 160 -31.30 -86.25 43.96
N LEU A 161 -30.79 -86.40 45.14
CA LEU A 161 -29.71 -85.60 45.71
C LEU A 161 -28.36 -85.94 45.05
N ALA A 162 -28.09 -87.24 44.78
CA ALA A 162 -26.89 -87.68 44.09
C ALA A 162 -26.82 -87.15 42.64
N GLU A 163 -27.91 -87.27 41.87
CA GLU A 163 -28.01 -86.76 40.52
C GLU A 163 -27.78 -85.25 40.46
N ARG A 164 -28.27 -84.48 41.40
CA ARG A 164 -28.03 -83.07 41.51
C ARG A 164 -26.56 -82.72 41.78
N LEU A 165 -25.91 -83.50 42.69
CA LEU A 165 -24.49 -83.34 42.95
C LEU A 165 -23.60 -83.76 41.75
N ASP A 166 -23.99 -84.77 41.00
CA ASP A 166 -23.34 -85.15 39.76
C ASP A 166 -23.36 -83.98 38.71
N ASN A 167 -24.51 -83.35 38.59
CA ASN A 167 -24.62 -82.19 37.74
C ASN A 167 -23.72 -80.99 38.23
N CYS A 168 -23.70 -80.76 39.57
CA CYS A 168 -22.80 -79.78 40.14
C CYS A 168 -21.34 -80.11 39.94
N PHE A 169 -20.95 -81.41 40.03
CA PHE A 169 -19.61 -81.88 39.77
C PHE A 169 -19.17 -81.60 38.32
N ILE A 170 -20.04 -81.88 37.33
CA ILE A 170 -19.74 -81.61 35.91
C ILE A 170 -19.51 -80.08 35.71
N GLU A 171 -20.41 -79.26 36.23
CA GLU A 171 -20.29 -77.80 36.10
C GLU A 171 -19.05 -77.25 36.77
N MET A 172 -18.76 -77.68 38.00
CA MET A 172 -17.57 -77.24 38.73
C MET A 172 -16.27 -77.68 38.07
N LYS A 173 -16.27 -78.86 37.39
CA LYS A 173 -15.11 -79.34 36.66
C LYS A 173 -14.88 -78.50 35.43
N ASP A 174 -15.95 -78.13 34.72
CA ASP A 174 -15.84 -77.23 33.57
C ASP A 174 -15.32 -75.86 33.98
N ILE A 175 -15.85 -75.26 35.03
CA ILE A 175 -15.35 -74.00 35.61
C ILE A 175 -13.87 -74.09 36.01
N SER A 176 -13.44 -75.20 36.59
CA SER A 176 -12.05 -75.46 37.00
C SER A 176 -11.14 -75.49 35.79
N GLN A 177 -11.56 -76.06 34.63
CA GLN A 177 -10.82 -76.14 33.42
C GLN A 177 -10.74 -74.73 32.76
N ASP A 178 -11.82 -73.96 32.76
CA ASP A 178 -11.88 -72.63 32.30
C ASP A 178 -10.93 -71.65 33.05
N VAL A 179 -10.95 -71.78 34.43
CA VAL A 179 -10.03 -70.99 35.26
C VAL A 179 -8.58 -71.32 34.98
N ALA A 180 -8.22 -72.60 34.82
CA ALA A 180 -6.86 -73.00 34.46
C ALA A 180 -6.42 -72.43 33.08
N ALA A 181 -7.29 -72.51 32.09
CA ALA A 181 -7.01 -71.93 30.74
C ALA A 181 -6.80 -70.44 30.84
N ARG A 182 -7.65 -69.69 31.56
CA ARG A 182 -7.51 -68.25 31.75
C ARG A 182 -6.26 -67.82 32.49
N MET A 183 -5.78 -68.69 33.44
CA MET A 183 -4.55 -68.38 34.15
C MET A 183 -3.31 -68.44 33.29
N ASP A 184 -3.30 -69.27 32.23
CA ASP A 184 -2.22 -69.37 31.27
C ASP A 184 -2.25 -68.17 30.28
N ASP A 185 -3.42 -67.58 30.03
CA ASP A 185 -3.58 -66.42 29.13
C ASP A 185 -3.08 -65.10 29.75
N VAL A 186 -2.96 -64.99 31.11
CA VAL A 186 -2.48 -63.78 31.80
C VAL A 186 -0.97 -63.79 31.91
N GLU A 187 -0.26 -63.24 30.89
CA GLU A 187 1.19 -63.00 30.93
C GLU A 187 1.49 -61.72 31.70
N PHE A 188 2.34 -61.80 32.71
CA PHE A 188 2.94 -60.62 33.37
C PHE A 188 4.40 -60.54 32.96
N ASP A 189 4.71 -59.55 32.07
CA ASP A 189 6.06 -59.19 31.64
C ASP A 189 6.43 -57.79 32.20
N PRO A 190 7.28 -57.71 33.23
CA PRO A 190 7.72 -56.43 33.78
C PRO A 190 8.44 -55.53 32.79
N ALA A 191 9.21 -56.10 31.84
CA ALA A 191 9.95 -55.35 30.84
C ALA A 191 8.98 -54.68 29.86
N LEU A 192 7.93 -55.40 29.45
CA LEU A 192 6.88 -54.84 28.60
C LEU A 192 6.05 -53.75 29.31
N MET A 193 5.80 -53.88 30.61
CA MET A 193 5.14 -52.86 31.44
C MET A 193 5.97 -51.59 31.52
N ASP A 194 7.29 -51.69 31.74
CA ASP A 194 8.22 -50.56 31.74
C ASP A 194 8.26 -49.85 30.38
N GLU A 195 8.24 -50.59 29.26
CA GLU A 195 8.20 -50.06 27.91
C GLU A 195 6.89 -49.28 27.64
N VAL A 196 5.74 -49.88 27.99
CA VAL A 196 4.42 -49.23 27.82
C VAL A 196 4.31 -47.98 28.69
N THR A 197 4.75 -48.04 29.93
CA THR A 197 4.72 -46.88 30.83
C THR A 197 5.64 -45.75 30.34
N SER A 198 6.86 -46.07 29.91
CA SER A 198 7.80 -45.07 29.35
C SER A 198 7.27 -44.42 28.10
N ARG A 199 6.56 -45.19 27.26
CA ARG A 199 5.92 -44.64 26.06
C ARG A 199 4.77 -43.70 26.37
N LEU A 200 3.91 -44.08 27.31
CA LEU A 200 2.82 -43.24 27.83
C LEU A 200 3.34 -41.95 28.47
N ASP A 201 4.40 -42.01 29.26
CA ASP A 201 5.04 -40.86 29.88
C ASP A 201 5.55 -39.88 28.80
N THR A 202 6.08 -40.39 27.71
CA THR A 202 6.50 -39.58 26.57
C THR A 202 5.29 -38.86 25.95
N ILE A 203 4.20 -39.57 25.70
CA ILE A 203 2.98 -39.01 25.13
C ILE A 203 2.37 -37.94 26.06
N TYR A 204 2.23 -38.23 27.35
CA TYR A 204 1.68 -37.29 28.32
C TYR A 204 2.55 -36.03 28.48
N SER A 205 3.89 -36.18 28.47
CA SER A 205 4.81 -35.05 28.54
C SER A 205 4.64 -34.13 27.37
N LEU A 206 4.47 -34.67 26.14
CA LEU A 206 4.19 -33.89 24.95
C LEU A 206 2.83 -33.21 25.00
N GLN A 207 1.78 -33.93 25.45
CA GLN A 207 0.45 -33.36 25.60
C GLN A 207 0.45 -32.19 26.59
N GLN A 208 1.12 -32.34 27.71
CA GLN A 208 1.26 -31.28 28.71
C GLN A 208 2.02 -30.08 28.14
N LYS A 209 3.13 -30.32 27.44
CA LYS A 209 3.96 -29.28 26.85
C LYS A 209 3.21 -28.48 25.77
N TYR A 210 2.41 -29.18 24.96
CA TYR A 210 1.67 -28.56 23.86
C TYR A 210 0.24 -28.17 24.23
N HIS A 211 -0.17 -28.39 25.51
CA HIS A 211 -1.50 -28.07 26.03
C HIS A 211 -2.63 -28.71 25.24
N VAL A 212 -2.48 -29.98 24.91
CA VAL A 212 -3.48 -30.80 24.20
C VAL A 212 -3.87 -32.03 25.03
N SER A 213 -4.97 -32.69 24.64
CA SER A 213 -5.59 -33.74 25.43
C SER A 213 -5.42 -35.17 24.86
N ASN A 214 -4.99 -35.31 23.62
CA ASN A 214 -4.82 -36.59 22.94
C ASN A 214 -3.80 -36.54 21.81
N ASN A 215 -3.42 -37.71 21.26
CA ASN A 215 -2.46 -37.86 20.18
C ASN A 215 -2.94 -37.23 18.88
N SER A 216 -4.24 -37.28 18.57
CA SER A 216 -4.79 -36.69 17.35
C SER A 216 -4.55 -35.18 17.30
N GLN A 217 -4.68 -34.48 18.43
CA GLN A 217 -4.40 -33.04 18.53
C GLN A 217 -2.90 -32.74 18.44
N LEU A 218 -1.99 -33.63 18.89
CA LEU A 218 -0.56 -33.50 18.68
C LEU A 218 -0.20 -33.60 17.19
N LEU A 219 -0.82 -34.54 16.47
CA LEU A 219 -0.64 -34.72 15.04
C LEU A 219 -1.22 -33.55 14.23
N GLU A 220 -2.37 -33.02 14.62
CA GLU A 220 -2.92 -31.81 14.01
C GLU A 220 -1.99 -30.62 14.22
N LYS A 221 -1.42 -30.48 15.42
CA LYS A 221 -0.43 -29.46 15.73
C LYS A 221 0.83 -29.57 14.86
N LEU A 222 1.31 -30.80 14.62
CA LEU A 222 2.43 -31.04 13.72
C LEU A 222 2.11 -30.63 12.29
N ALA A 223 0.91 -30.97 11.78
CA ALA A 223 0.46 -30.57 10.46
C ALA A 223 0.36 -29.05 10.30
N ASP A 224 -0.12 -28.34 11.33
CA ASP A 224 -0.16 -26.87 11.34
C ASP A 224 1.26 -26.28 11.28
N ILE A 225 2.21 -26.83 12.03
CA ILE A 225 3.60 -26.40 12.02
C ILE A 225 4.23 -26.64 10.65
N ASP A 226 4.00 -27.80 10.03
CA ASP A 226 4.49 -28.13 8.70
C ASP A 226 3.95 -27.16 7.63
N ALA A 227 2.67 -26.79 7.71
CA ALA A 227 2.06 -25.81 6.83
C ALA A 227 2.69 -24.42 7.00
N LEU A 228 2.96 -23.99 8.24
CA LEU A 228 3.62 -22.71 8.51
C LEU A 228 5.05 -22.68 7.99
N LEU A 229 5.84 -23.73 8.20
CA LEU A 229 7.21 -23.83 7.69
C LEU A 229 7.26 -23.86 6.16
N SER A 230 6.35 -24.60 5.53
CA SER A 230 6.23 -24.61 4.07
C SER A 230 5.92 -23.23 3.48
N ASN A 231 5.10 -22.43 4.17
CA ASN A 231 4.82 -21.05 3.77
C ASN A 231 6.05 -20.14 3.91
N ILE A 232 6.90 -20.37 4.92
CA ILE A 232 8.17 -19.63 5.09
C ILE A 232 9.14 -19.99 3.96
N ASP A 233 9.32 -21.27 3.68
CA ASP A 233 10.24 -21.75 2.64
C ASP A 233 9.80 -21.28 1.23
N ASN A 234 8.51 -21.25 0.94
CA ASN A 234 7.94 -20.71 -0.32
C ASN A 234 8.07 -19.18 -0.42
N GLY A 235 8.02 -18.48 0.70
CA GLY A 235 8.15 -17.02 0.76
C GLY A 235 9.47 -16.51 0.20
N ASP A 236 10.57 -17.23 0.37
CA ASP A 236 11.88 -16.85 -0.17
C ASP A 236 11.93 -16.93 -1.71
N VAL A 237 11.23 -17.88 -2.32
CA VAL A 237 11.10 -18.00 -3.78
C VAL A 237 10.27 -16.85 -4.35
N GLU A 238 9.15 -16.53 -3.69
CA GLU A 238 8.27 -15.42 -4.08
C GLU A 238 8.99 -14.06 -3.92
N LEU A 239 9.76 -13.90 -2.84
CA LEU A 239 10.58 -12.72 -2.59
C LEU A 239 11.57 -12.48 -3.74
N HIS A 240 12.31 -13.50 -4.15
CA HIS A 240 13.28 -13.39 -5.23
C HIS A 240 12.62 -13.05 -6.58
N ALA A 241 11.49 -13.69 -6.89
CA ALA A 241 10.73 -13.39 -8.11
C ALA A 241 10.22 -11.93 -8.13
N LEU A 242 9.82 -11.42 -6.96
CA LEU A 242 9.34 -10.04 -6.83
C LEU A 242 10.49 -9.02 -6.90
N GLU A 243 11.67 -9.36 -6.36
CA GLU A 243 12.90 -8.57 -6.51
C GLU A 243 13.32 -8.44 -7.98
N GLU A 244 13.33 -9.54 -8.72
CA GLU A 244 13.61 -9.54 -10.16
C GLU A 244 12.59 -8.69 -10.94
N ARG A 245 11.31 -8.79 -10.58
CA ARG A 245 10.26 -7.98 -11.19
C ARG A 245 10.47 -6.48 -10.93
N VAL A 246 10.79 -6.10 -9.70
CA VAL A 246 11.08 -4.69 -9.33
C VAL A 246 12.26 -4.16 -10.14
N GLU A 247 13.34 -4.92 -10.27
CA GLU A 247 14.50 -4.48 -11.06
C GLU A 247 14.18 -4.37 -12.56
N SER A 248 13.43 -5.31 -13.12
CA SER A 248 12.96 -5.22 -14.50
C SER A 248 12.09 -3.98 -14.75
N LEU A 249 11.14 -3.68 -13.84
CA LEU A 249 10.30 -2.47 -13.94
C LEU A 249 11.12 -1.19 -13.78
N ARG A 250 12.14 -1.19 -12.92
CA ARG A 250 13.08 -0.09 -12.76
C ARG A 250 13.82 0.22 -14.05
N GLU A 251 14.34 -0.82 -14.73
CA GLU A 251 14.98 -0.66 -16.04
C GLU A 251 14.02 -0.08 -17.09
N VAL A 252 12.77 -0.54 -17.12
CA VAL A 252 11.74 0.00 -18.03
C VAL A 252 11.51 1.48 -17.74
N CYS A 253 11.40 1.87 -16.47
CA CYS A 253 11.26 3.27 -16.07
C CYS A 253 12.46 4.11 -16.52
N HIS A 254 13.69 3.62 -16.34
CA HIS A 254 14.90 4.32 -16.81
C HIS A 254 14.89 4.53 -18.33
N LYS A 255 14.61 3.49 -19.10
CA LYS A 255 14.53 3.60 -20.58
C LYS A 255 13.50 4.63 -21.04
N LYS A 256 12.33 4.66 -20.41
CA LYS A 256 11.29 5.65 -20.73
C LYS A 256 11.66 7.04 -20.25
N ALA A 257 12.31 7.17 -19.10
CA ALA A 257 12.82 8.44 -18.59
C ALA A 257 13.90 9.05 -19.53
N ASP A 258 14.79 8.23 -20.09
CA ASP A 258 15.80 8.68 -21.05
C ASP A 258 15.15 9.25 -22.34
N VAL A 259 14.02 8.69 -22.77
CA VAL A 259 13.25 9.23 -23.88
C VAL A 259 12.71 10.63 -23.52
N LEU A 260 12.13 10.78 -22.32
CA LEU A 260 11.65 12.09 -21.82
C LEU A 260 12.81 13.11 -21.77
N THR A 261 13.94 12.73 -21.19
CA THR A 261 15.14 13.59 -21.11
C THR A 261 15.58 14.07 -22.50
N SER A 262 15.56 13.18 -23.50
CA SER A 262 15.90 13.54 -24.89
C SER A 262 14.93 14.56 -25.49
N LEU A 263 13.62 14.40 -25.27
CA LEU A 263 12.59 15.32 -25.73
C LEU A 263 12.70 16.66 -25.01
N ARG A 264 12.88 16.65 -23.70
CA ARG A 264 13.06 17.84 -22.85
C ARG A 264 14.26 18.65 -23.23
N ARG A 265 15.41 18.03 -23.52
CA ARG A 265 16.62 18.73 -24.01
C ARG A 265 16.40 19.43 -25.34
N LYS A 266 15.64 18.83 -26.26
CA LYS A 266 15.27 19.47 -27.51
C LYS A 266 14.35 20.66 -27.30
N ALA A 267 13.36 20.51 -26.42
CA ALA A 267 12.44 21.56 -26.05
C ALA A 267 13.14 22.70 -25.30
N ALA A 268 14.12 22.42 -24.47
CA ALA A 268 14.91 23.39 -23.74
C ALA A 268 15.55 24.43 -24.68
N VAL A 269 16.13 23.99 -25.78
CA VAL A 269 16.73 24.89 -26.81
C VAL A 269 15.67 25.82 -27.41
N LEU A 270 14.45 25.31 -27.66
CA LEU A 270 13.33 26.11 -28.17
C LEU A 270 12.88 27.15 -27.14
N VAL A 271 12.79 26.73 -25.86
CA VAL A 271 12.45 27.64 -24.76
C VAL A 271 13.48 28.75 -24.62
N GLU A 272 14.77 28.44 -24.66
CA GLU A 272 15.86 29.39 -24.55
C GLU A 272 15.81 30.46 -25.69
N ASP A 273 15.58 30.02 -26.92
CA ASP A 273 15.49 30.88 -28.09
C ASP A 273 14.25 31.78 -28.07
N ASP A 274 13.07 31.18 -27.81
CA ASP A 274 11.79 31.90 -27.78
C ASP A 274 11.74 32.94 -26.66
N ILE A 275 12.19 32.57 -25.44
CA ILE A 275 12.26 33.49 -24.29
C ILE A 275 13.22 34.64 -24.60
N SER A 276 14.38 34.36 -25.18
CA SER A 276 15.35 35.39 -25.53
C SER A 276 14.76 36.38 -26.54
N LYS A 277 14.05 35.89 -27.57
CA LYS A 277 13.37 36.74 -28.56
C LYS A 277 12.29 37.63 -27.95
N LEU A 278 11.57 37.14 -26.97
CA LEU A 278 10.50 37.90 -26.27
C LEU A 278 11.09 38.92 -25.29
N LEU A 279 12.19 38.63 -24.62
CA LEU A 279 12.78 39.49 -23.59
C LEU A 279 13.58 40.67 -24.17
N VAL A 280 14.18 40.52 -25.36
CA VAL A 280 14.95 41.63 -26.01
C VAL A 280 14.08 42.87 -26.22
N PRO A 281 12.88 42.81 -26.86
CA PRO A 281 12.01 43.97 -27.00
C PRO A 281 11.44 44.48 -25.69
N LEU A 282 11.34 43.64 -24.66
CA LEU A 282 10.92 44.01 -23.31
C LEU A 282 12.02 44.71 -22.48
N GLY A 283 13.07 45.23 -23.14
CA GLY A 283 14.09 46.07 -22.52
C GLY A 283 15.22 45.27 -21.84
N ILE A 284 15.43 44.01 -22.22
CA ILE A 284 16.56 43.20 -21.75
C ILE A 284 17.42 42.77 -22.96
N PRO A 285 18.13 43.68 -23.61
CA PRO A 285 18.80 43.40 -24.89
C PRO A 285 20.00 42.46 -24.80
N LYS A 286 20.53 42.25 -23.59
CA LYS A 286 21.67 41.36 -23.34
C LYS A 286 21.27 40.19 -22.48
N VAL A 287 20.01 39.76 -22.57
CA VAL A 287 19.49 38.61 -21.82
C VAL A 287 20.25 37.34 -22.17
N ARG A 288 20.51 36.56 -21.14
CA ARG A 288 20.91 35.15 -21.25
C ARG A 288 19.91 34.33 -20.46
N PHE A 289 19.30 33.40 -21.14
CA PHE A 289 18.37 32.46 -20.54
C PHE A 289 18.82 31.04 -20.89
N LYS A 290 18.88 30.17 -19.91
CA LYS A 290 19.28 28.78 -20.10
C LYS A 290 18.36 27.85 -19.28
N VAL A 291 18.00 26.75 -19.89
CA VAL A 291 17.29 25.66 -19.26
C VAL A 291 18.30 24.59 -18.87
N ASP A 292 18.63 24.52 -17.58
CA ASP A 292 19.54 23.50 -17.06
C ASP A 292 18.77 22.25 -16.70
N ILE A 293 19.13 21.11 -17.31
CA ILE A 293 18.52 19.82 -17.10
C ILE A 293 19.56 18.87 -16.52
N SER A 294 19.40 18.50 -15.27
CA SER A 294 20.25 17.57 -14.55
C SER A 294 19.49 16.29 -14.18
N ALA A 295 20.21 15.18 -14.07
CA ALA A 295 19.63 13.92 -13.65
C ALA A 295 19.38 13.90 -12.14
N GLY A 296 18.22 13.46 -11.73
CA GLY A 296 17.81 13.18 -10.35
C GLY A 296 17.44 11.73 -10.14
N GLU A 297 16.70 11.45 -9.08
CA GLU A 297 16.13 10.13 -8.80
C GLU A 297 14.86 9.91 -9.62
N LEU A 298 14.49 8.62 -9.81
CA LEU A 298 13.21 8.25 -10.41
C LEU A 298 12.05 8.86 -9.61
N SER A 299 11.23 9.62 -10.30
CA SER A 299 10.03 10.27 -9.75
C SER A 299 8.81 10.01 -10.63
N ALA A 300 7.63 10.46 -10.21
CA ALA A 300 6.41 10.36 -11.01
C ALA A 300 6.47 11.12 -12.34
N THR A 301 7.42 12.06 -12.49
CA THR A 301 7.60 12.92 -13.66
C THR A 301 8.88 12.63 -14.46
N GLY A 302 9.60 11.55 -14.12
CA GLY A 302 10.87 11.19 -14.77
C GLY A 302 12.05 11.31 -13.83
N ILE A 303 13.25 11.47 -14.43
CA ILE A 303 14.52 11.61 -13.69
C ILE A 303 15.07 13.04 -13.78
N ASP A 304 14.43 13.93 -14.55
CA ASP A 304 14.99 15.24 -14.84
C ASP A 304 14.62 16.26 -13.77
N LYS A 305 15.62 17.00 -13.30
CA LYS A 305 15.46 18.25 -12.57
C LYS A 305 15.71 19.41 -13.53
N VAL A 306 14.76 20.33 -13.62
CA VAL A 306 14.82 21.47 -14.53
C VAL A 306 14.96 22.74 -13.73
N VAL A 307 16.00 23.53 -14.07
CA VAL A 307 16.26 24.84 -13.46
C VAL A 307 16.44 25.89 -14.54
N PHE A 308 15.61 26.93 -14.50
CA PHE A 308 15.76 28.10 -15.39
C PHE A 308 16.80 29.02 -14.81
N LEU A 309 17.87 29.23 -15.58
CA LEU A 309 18.95 30.16 -15.27
C LEU A 309 18.77 31.43 -16.10
N PHE A 310 18.95 32.58 -15.47
CA PHE A 310 18.73 33.87 -16.08
C PHE A 310 19.85 34.86 -15.72
N SER A 311 20.19 35.73 -16.68
CA SER A 311 20.96 36.93 -16.44
C SER A 311 20.50 38.04 -17.40
N ALA A 312 20.25 39.24 -16.87
CA ALA A 312 19.88 40.42 -17.66
C ALA A 312 21.09 41.06 -18.41
N ASN A 313 22.30 40.72 -17.99
CA ASN A 313 23.54 41.30 -18.53
C ASN A 313 24.53 40.21 -18.94
N SER A 314 25.35 40.52 -19.95
CA SER A 314 26.38 39.61 -20.45
C SER A 314 27.55 39.39 -19.47
N SER A 315 27.75 40.31 -18.52
CA SER A 315 28.85 40.30 -17.55
C SER A 315 28.53 39.68 -16.21
N THR A 316 27.26 39.43 -15.93
CA THR A 316 26.81 38.85 -14.64
C THR A 316 26.67 37.35 -14.80
N GLU A 317 27.07 36.57 -13.80
CA GLU A 317 26.84 35.13 -13.78
C GLU A 317 25.35 34.79 -13.87
N MET A 318 24.99 33.71 -14.55
CA MET A 318 23.59 33.26 -14.58
C MET A 318 23.24 32.63 -13.26
N SER A 319 22.10 33.03 -12.69
CA SER A 319 21.54 32.49 -11.46
C SER A 319 20.15 31.93 -11.69
N PRO A 320 19.65 31.03 -10.83
CA PRO A 320 18.25 30.59 -10.89
C PRO A 320 17.28 31.77 -10.93
N VAL A 321 16.29 31.73 -11.82
CA VAL A 321 15.29 32.80 -11.97
C VAL A 321 14.63 33.15 -10.63
N SER A 322 14.50 32.19 -9.72
CA SER A 322 13.97 32.39 -8.37
C SER A 322 14.82 33.32 -7.49
N GLN A 323 16.09 33.54 -7.85
CA GLN A 323 17.06 34.38 -7.10
C GLN A 323 17.26 35.76 -7.73
N VAL A 324 16.54 36.06 -8.79
CA VAL A 324 16.63 37.38 -9.45
C VAL A 324 16.03 38.46 -8.56
N ALA A 325 16.79 39.49 -8.28
CA ALA A 325 16.44 40.54 -7.32
C ALA A 325 15.41 41.55 -7.84
N SER A 326 15.26 41.70 -9.18
CA SER A 326 14.39 42.73 -9.79
C SER A 326 12.99 42.16 -10.08
N GLY A 327 11.99 42.65 -9.36
CA GLY A 327 10.58 42.26 -9.59
C GLY A 327 10.10 42.57 -11.02
N GLY A 328 10.53 43.67 -11.61
CA GLY A 328 10.20 44.03 -13.00
C GLY A 328 10.83 43.07 -14.03
N GLU A 329 12.03 42.54 -13.78
CA GLU A 329 12.65 41.53 -14.65
C GLU A 329 11.93 40.21 -14.57
N ILE A 330 11.58 39.76 -13.36
CA ILE A 330 10.82 38.55 -13.13
C ILE A 330 9.44 38.64 -13.83
N ALA A 331 8.74 39.76 -13.70
CA ALA A 331 7.44 39.98 -14.36
C ALA A 331 7.55 39.85 -15.90
N ARG A 332 8.60 40.40 -16.52
CA ARG A 332 8.85 40.29 -17.97
C ARG A 332 9.19 38.84 -18.38
N VAL A 333 10.01 38.14 -17.60
CA VAL A 333 10.28 36.70 -17.81
C VAL A 333 8.99 35.90 -17.72
N MET A 334 8.16 36.15 -16.72
CA MET A 334 6.89 35.45 -16.54
C MET A 334 5.90 35.75 -17.68
N LEU A 335 5.79 37.02 -18.11
CA LEU A 335 4.98 37.36 -19.30
C LEU A 335 5.45 36.60 -20.52
N SER A 336 6.77 36.55 -20.75
CA SER A 336 7.36 35.86 -21.89
C SER A 336 7.08 34.36 -21.85
N LEU A 337 7.21 33.73 -20.69
CA LEU A 337 6.86 32.30 -20.45
C LEU A 337 5.38 32.07 -20.74
N LYS A 338 4.50 32.92 -20.20
CA LYS A 338 3.04 32.79 -20.41
C LYS A 338 2.66 32.99 -21.88
N ALA A 339 3.28 33.93 -22.58
CA ALA A 339 3.06 34.12 -23.99
C ALA A 339 3.51 32.91 -24.83
N MET A 340 4.63 32.31 -24.48
CA MET A 340 5.14 31.11 -25.14
C MET A 340 4.21 29.90 -24.87
N ILE A 341 3.89 29.65 -23.62
CA ILE A 341 3.04 28.51 -23.19
C ILE A 341 1.62 28.67 -23.72
N SER A 342 1.09 29.91 -23.75
CA SER A 342 -0.27 30.17 -24.19
C SER A 342 -0.53 29.70 -25.62
N LYS A 343 0.47 29.71 -26.47
CA LYS A 343 0.40 29.18 -27.86
C LYS A 343 0.27 27.65 -27.87
N ALA A 344 0.79 26.97 -26.84
CA ALA A 344 0.81 25.51 -26.75
C ALA A 344 -0.39 24.93 -25.95
N ILE A 345 -0.88 25.69 -24.94
CA ILE A 345 -2.04 25.29 -24.12
C ILE A 345 -3.25 26.14 -24.50
N GLY A 346 -4.36 25.51 -24.78
CA GLY A 346 -5.61 26.17 -25.16
C GLY A 346 -6.40 26.75 -23.97
N LEU A 347 -5.76 27.43 -22.99
CA LEU A 347 -6.46 28.04 -21.87
C LEU A 347 -7.40 29.15 -22.33
N PRO A 348 -8.70 29.15 -21.93
CA PRO A 348 -9.66 30.12 -22.46
C PRO A 348 -9.46 31.54 -21.94
N THR A 349 -8.98 31.72 -20.70
CA THR A 349 -8.85 33.04 -20.07
C THR A 349 -7.53 33.16 -19.31
N ILE A 350 -6.84 34.30 -19.55
CA ILE A 350 -5.64 34.71 -18.80
C ILE A 350 -5.90 36.09 -18.20
N ILE A 351 -5.63 36.22 -16.90
CA ILE A 351 -5.75 37.48 -16.16
C ILE A 351 -4.36 37.96 -15.74
N PHE A 352 -3.97 39.14 -16.13
CA PHE A 352 -2.75 39.82 -15.69
C PHE A 352 -3.10 40.89 -14.67
N ASP A 353 -2.62 40.74 -13.45
CA ASP A 353 -2.82 41.68 -12.36
C ASP A 353 -1.50 42.33 -11.96
N GLU A 354 -1.41 43.67 -12.15
CA GLU A 354 -0.24 44.51 -11.81
C GLU A 354 1.10 44.05 -12.43
N ILE A 355 1.06 43.47 -13.64
CA ILE A 355 2.26 43.01 -14.35
C ILE A 355 3.17 44.14 -14.82
N ASP A 356 2.66 45.36 -14.88
CA ASP A 356 3.29 46.59 -15.40
C ASP A 356 4.08 47.36 -14.33
N THR A 357 4.28 46.80 -13.15
CA THR A 357 5.06 47.43 -12.07
C THR A 357 6.54 47.63 -12.50
N GLY A 358 7.03 48.87 -12.44
CA GLY A 358 8.40 49.21 -12.76
C GLY A 358 8.71 49.27 -14.25
N VAL A 359 7.70 49.38 -15.10
CA VAL A 359 7.83 49.50 -16.55
C VAL A 359 7.29 50.85 -17.03
N SER A 360 7.78 51.39 -18.13
CA SER A 360 7.29 52.61 -18.72
C SER A 360 7.63 52.71 -20.21
N GLY A 361 6.96 53.61 -20.91
CA GLY A 361 7.26 53.98 -22.28
C GLY A 361 7.22 52.79 -23.27
N ARG A 362 8.26 52.63 -24.05
CA ARG A 362 8.37 51.62 -25.13
C ARG A 362 8.24 50.17 -24.59
N VAL A 363 8.69 49.90 -23.38
CA VAL A 363 8.57 48.55 -22.80
C VAL A 363 7.12 48.22 -22.51
N ALA A 364 6.34 49.16 -21.95
CA ALA A 364 4.91 49.00 -21.71
C ALA A 364 4.13 48.73 -22.99
N GLU A 365 4.49 49.46 -24.10
CA GLU A 365 3.91 49.24 -25.41
C GLU A 365 4.19 47.83 -25.94
N GLN A 366 5.42 47.32 -25.81
CA GLN A 366 5.76 45.97 -26.24
C GLN A 366 5.06 44.90 -25.38
N MET A 367 4.88 45.11 -24.07
CA MET A 367 4.07 44.26 -23.19
C MET A 367 2.62 44.21 -23.66
N ALA A 368 2.06 45.39 -24.03
CA ALA A 368 0.70 45.50 -24.54
C ALA A 368 0.49 44.70 -25.85
N HIS A 369 1.46 44.80 -26.77
CA HIS A 369 1.44 44.01 -28.02
C HIS A 369 1.49 42.50 -27.76
N ILE A 370 2.35 42.03 -26.87
CA ILE A 370 2.43 40.59 -26.49
C ILE A 370 1.08 40.12 -25.90
N MET A 371 0.46 40.90 -25.03
CA MET A 371 -0.84 40.54 -24.42
C MET A 371 -1.96 40.56 -25.47
N ARG A 372 -1.95 41.52 -26.44
CA ARG A 372 -2.90 41.56 -27.53
C ARG A 372 -2.76 40.33 -28.44
N ASP A 373 -1.51 39.97 -28.83
CA ASP A 373 -1.25 38.78 -29.64
C ASP A 373 -1.71 37.47 -28.96
N MET A 374 -1.66 37.42 -27.63
CA MET A 374 -2.23 36.29 -26.86
C MET A 374 -3.75 36.23 -26.98
N GLY A 375 -4.44 37.38 -27.04
CA GLY A 375 -5.88 37.48 -27.20
C GLY A 375 -6.40 37.12 -28.59
N ASP A 376 -5.63 37.38 -29.64
CA ASP A 376 -6.03 37.09 -31.02
C ASP A 376 -6.17 35.58 -31.35
N ALA A 377 -5.66 34.70 -30.48
CA ALA A 377 -5.73 33.25 -30.62
C ALA A 377 -7.02 32.65 -30.04
N HIS A 378 -8.17 33.30 -30.06
CA HIS A 378 -9.45 32.88 -29.49
C HIS A 378 -9.41 32.73 -27.96
N ARG A 379 -8.63 33.59 -27.32
CA ARG A 379 -8.42 33.58 -25.87
C ARG A 379 -8.81 34.94 -25.29
N GLN A 380 -9.46 34.92 -24.13
CA GLN A 380 -9.70 36.14 -23.37
C GLN A 380 -8.45 36.52 -22.59
N VAL A 381 -7.94 37.72 -22.79
CA VAL A 381 -6.88 38.31 -21.95
C VAL A 381 -7.49 39.50 -21.21
N ILE A 382 -7.41 39.47 -19.89
CA ILE A 382 -7.84 40.54 -18.98
C ILE A 382 -6.58 41.11 -18.34
N CYS A 383 -6.37 42.43 -18.46
CA CYS A 383 -5.25 43.10 -17.82
C CYS A 383 -5.74 44.19 -16.87
N ILE A 384 -5.27 44.17 -15.64
CA ILE A 384 -5.46 45.24 -14.65
C ILE A 384 -4.21 46.09 -14.69
N THR A 385 -4.33 47.33 -15.14
CA THR A 385 -3.18 48.21 -15.43
C THR A 385 -3.45 49.65 -15.01
N HIS A 386 -2.40 50.34 -14.66
CA HIS A 386 -2.38 51.79 -14.46
C HIS A 386 -1.63 52.55 -15.59
N LEU A 387 -1.08 51.80 -16.57
CA LEU A 387 -0.32 52.38 -17.68
C LEU A 387 -1.20 52.65 -18.89
N PRO A 388 -1.24 53.92 -19.43
CA PRO A 388 -2.07 54.25 -20.58
C PRO A 388 -1.72 53.49 -21.84
N GLN A 389 -0.45 53.13 -22.05
CA GLN A 389 0.02 52.34 -23.21
C GLN A 389 -0.59 50.93 -23.21
N ILE A 390 -0.69 50.31 -22.04
CA ILE A 390 -1.28 48.95 -21.90
C ILE A 390 -2.79 49.05 -22.00
N ALA A 391 -3.41 50.01 -21.31
CA ALA A 391 -4.84 50.21 -21.36
C ALA A 391 -5.31 50.49 -22.82
N ALA A 392 -4.62 51.34 -23.57
CA ALA A 392 -4.98 51.70 -24.96
C ALA A 392 -5.01 50.50 -25.92
N ALA A 393 -4.15 49.50 -25.73
CA ALA A 393 -4.09 48.30 -26.56
C ALA A 393 -5.28 47.34 -26.35
N GLY A 394 -6.09 47.52 -25.29
CA GLY A 394 -7.28 46.70 -25.00
C GLY A 394 -8.43 46.99 -25.96
N THR A 395 -9.14 45.95 -26.43
CA THR A 395 -10.34 46.11 -27.27
C THR A 395 -11.54 46.58 -26.47
N ASN A 396 -11.65 46.17 -25.23
CA ASN A 396 -12.72 46.58 -24.31
C ASN A 396 -12.12 47.15 -23.01
N HIS A 397 -12.67 48.29 -22.55
CA HIS A 397 -12.19 48.94 -21.34
C HIS A 397 -13.28 48.91 -20.24
N TYR A 398 -12.85 48.56 -19.07
CA TYR A 398 -13.66 48.67 -17.85
C TYR A 398 -12.93 49.55 -16.84
N LYS A 399 -13.60 50.63 -16.42
CA LYS A 399 -13.08 51.53 -15.38
C LYS A 399 -13.57 51.04 -14.03
N VAL A 400 -12.64 50.86 -13.09
CA VAL A 400 -12.96 50.59 -11.69
C VAL A 400 -12.78 51.88 -10.91
N ALA A 401 -13.84 52.35 -10.27
CA ALA A 401 -13.82 53.52 -9.43
C ALA A 401 -14.28 53.16 -8.00
N LYS A 402 -13.62 53.73 -7.01
CA LYS A 402 -14.01 53.61 -5.59
C LYS A 402 -14.71 54.91 -5.17
N ALA A 403 -15.90 54.81 -4.61
CA ALA A 403 -16.64 55.93 -4.06
C ALA A 403 -16.88 55.68 -2.57
N GLU A 404 -16.64 56.70 -1.76
CA GLU A 404 -17.04 56.67 -0.34
C GLU A 404 -18.53 57.00 -0.23
N THR A 405 -19.28 56.12 0.39
CA THR A 405 -20.69 56.28 0.69
C THR A 405 -20.87 56.30 2.18
N ALA A 406 -22.06 56.73 2.67
CA ALA A 406 -22.38 56.73 4.08
C ALA A 406 -22.32 55.34 4.75
N GLU A 407 -22.33 54.27 3.95
CA GLU A 407 -22.31 52.85 4.38
C GLU A 407 -20.93 52.20 4.19
N GLY A 408 -19.93 52.94 3.67
CA GLY A 408 -18.57 52.47 3.42
C GLY A 408 -18.09 52.68 1.98
N THR A 409 -16.90 52.14 1.64
CA THR A 409 -16.32 52.27 0.30
C THR A 409 -16.97 51.28 -0.66
N VAL A 410 -17.59 51.75 -1.72
CA VAL A 410 -18.18 50.95 -2.79
C VAL A 410 -17.32 51.03 -4.04
N SER A 411 -16.97 49.87 -4.59
CA SER A 411 -16.26 49.76 -5.88
C SER A 411 -17.28 49.52 -7.00
N THR A 412 -17.23 50.36 -8.05
CA THR A 412 -18.07 50.23 -9.24
C THR A 412 -17.20 49.89 -10.45
N MET A 413 -17.69 49.05 -11.35
CA MET A 413 -17.03 48.71 -12.60
C MET A 413 -17.94 49.13 -13.76
N THR A 414 -17.44 49.95 -14.67
CA THR A 414 -18.20 50.52 -15.77
C THR A 414 -17.51 50.21 -17.11
N HIS A 415 -18.27 49.64 -18.05
CA HIS A 415 -17.80 49.46 -19.43
C HIS A 415 -17.77 50.83 -20.14
N LEU A 416 -16.62 51.21 -20.75
CA LEU A 416 -16.43 52.48 -21.36
C LEU A 416 -16.80 52.51 -22.87
N THR A 417 -17.53 53.51 -23.30
CA THR A 417 -17.72 53.82 -24.71
C THR A 417 -16.43 54.34 -25.33
N HIS A 418 -16.37 54.43 -26.66
CA HIS A 418 -15.15 54.93 -27.36
C HIS A 418 -14.72 56.34 -26.88
N GLU A 419 -15.67 57.26 -26.72
CA GLU A 419 -15.40 58.62 -26.22
C GLU A 419 -14.89 58.63 -24.78
N GLN A 420 -15.49 57.76 -23.93
CA GLN A 420 -15.07 57.62 -22.56
C GLN A 420 -13.66 56.94 -22.46
N ARG A 421 -13.33 56.04 -23.39
CA ARG A 421 -11.98 55.47 -23.48
C ARG A 421 -10.94 56.55 -23.78
N VAL A 422 -11.20 57.43 -24.77
CA VAL A 422 -10.32 58.58 -25.06
C VAL A 422 -10.11 59.46 -23.85
N ALA A 423 -11.20 59.84 -23.17
CA ALA A 423 -11.14 60.66 -21.97
C ALA A 423 -10.34 60.00 -20.84
N GLU A 424 -10.55 58.70 -20.58
CA GLU A 424 -9.85 57.93 -19.55
C GLU A 424 -8.37 57.81 -19.82
N ILE A 425 -7.97 57.47 -21.07
CA ILE A 425 -6.57 57.40 -21.49
C ILE A 425 -5.92 58.79 -21.38
N ALA A 426 -6.59 59.85 -21.79
CA ALA A 426 -6.10 61.23 -21.65
C ALA A 426 -5.90 61.62 -20.17
N GLN A 427 -6.80 61.20 -19.27
CA GLN A 427 -6.66 61.35 -17.84
C GLN A 427 -5.47 60.56 -17.26
N MET A 428 -5.25 59.36 -17.73
CA MET A 428 -4.09 58.53 -17.31
C MET A 428 -2.75 59.15 -17.78
N LEU A 429 -2.75 59.87 -18.89
CA LEU A 429 -1.57 60.57 -19.44
C LEU A 429 -1.23 61.88 -18.75
N SER A 430 -2.25 62.69 -18.37
CA SER A 430 -2.09 64.03 -17.88
C SER A 430 -2.44 64.26 -16.41
N GLY A 431 -3.02 63.27 -15.73
CA GLY A 431 -3.51 63.42 -14.38
C GLY A 431 -4.87 64.17 -14.31
N SER A 432 -5.03 65.12 -13.38
CA SER A 432 -6.30 65.83 -13.14
C SER A 432 -6.68 66.82 -14.26
N ASP A 433 -5.70 67.42 -14.94
CA ASP A 433 -5.92 68.46 -15.96
C ASP A 433 -5.78 67.90 -17.39
N ILE A 434 -6.93 67.61 -18.02
CA ILE A 434 -6.98 67.06 -19.37
C ILE A 434 -6.73 68.20 -20.41
N SER A 435 -5.54 68.23 -20.98
CA SER A 435 -5.20 69.17 -22.07
C SER A 435 -5.63 68.59 -23.43
N GLN A 436 -5.80 69.50 -24.46
CA GLN A 436 -6.08 69.08 -25.82
C GLN A 436 -4.99 68.13 -26.37
N ALA A 437 -3.72 68.40 -26.03
CA ALA A 437 -2.59 67.57 -26.41
C ALA A 437 -2.69 66.14 -25.79
N ALA A 438 -3.21 66.00 -24.57
CA ALA A 438 -3.43 64.69 -23.94
C ALA A 438 -4.54 63.93 -24.66
N ILE A 439 -5.61 64.58 -25.10
CA ILE A 439 -6.71 63.98 -25.88
C ILE A 439 -6.19 63.49 -27.25
N ASP A 440 -5.40 64.33 -27.94
CA ASP A 440 -4.86 63.96 -29.24
C ASP A 440 -3.86 62.77 -29.15
N ASN A 441 -3.07 62.76 -28.09
CA ASN A 441 -2.15 61.63 -27.78
C ASN A 441 -2.94 60.35 -27.40
N ALA A 442 -4.03 60.48 -26.62
CA ALA A 442 -4.91 59.34 -26.28
C ALA A 442 -5.56 58.70 -27.53
N ARG A 443 -6.01 59.54 -28.48
CA ARG A 443 -6.54 59.06 -29.78
C ARG A 443 -5.48 58.29 -30.57
N SER A 444 -4.29 58.88 -30.66
CA SER A 444 -3.17 58.24 -31.38
C SER A 444 -2.82 56.86 -30.75
N LEU A 445 -2.84 56.73 -29.42
CA LEU A 445 -2.58 55.47 -28.73
C LEU A 445 -3.70 54.42 -28.93
N LEU A 446 -4.96 54.86 -29.08
CA LEU A 446 -6.10 53.95 -29.29
C LEU A 446 -6.21 53.49 -30.76
N GLU A 447 -5.59 54.21 -31.71
CA GLU A 447 -5.57 53.89 -33.14
C GLU A 447 -4.33 53.11 -33.56
N ALA A 448 -3.31 52.96 -32.69
CA ALA A 448 -2.08 52.23 -32.91
C ALA A 448 -2.24 50.70 -32.60
#